data_e415625b6b3fec5eb9e1901995b81265
#
_entry.id   e415625b6b3fec5eb9e1901995b81265
#
_cell.length_a   1.000
_cell.length_b   1.000
_cell.length_c   1.000
_cell.angle_alpha   90.00
_cell.angle_beta   90.00
_cell.angle_gamma   90.00
#
_symmetry.space_group_name_H-M   'P 1'
#
loop_
_entity.id
_entity.type
_entity.pdbx_description
1 polymer ?
#
loop_
_entity_poly.entity_id
_entity_poly.type
_entity_poly.pdbx_seq_one_letter_code
_entity_poly.pdbx_strand_id
1 'polypeptide(L)'
;MSDGTSDAPSDDDLIAEVEELRAENARLRGLLGLDERPDDGHTRAWAPTLLTEPADQTNVDASSTAADKLALLWSLFGARTDVYARRWESASSGKSGWSPATKDRWTKGRPPRSYLPLTDEVFISHLRGDETIGIYPLLRNDTCALLACDFDKGTWALDSLAYLDACHRNAVPAALERSRSGNGAHVWIFFDAPVVASSARTMGAALLREAMAARAELDLASYDRFFPSQDFIPKAGFGNLIALPLHGASTKAGTTVFLDPTTMEPLTDQWAFLSSIAA
;
A
#
# COMPACT_ATOMS: atom_id res chain seq x y z
N MET A 1 3.39 28.28 -43.39
CA MET A 1 2.18 27.55 -43.05
C MET A 1 2.46 26.09 -43.38
N SER A 2 2.86 25.31 -42.44
CA SER A 2 2.98 23.85 -42.55
C SER A 2 2.18 23.27 -41.40
N ASP A 3 1.03 22.70 -41.74
CA ASP A 3 0.16 21.93 -40.87
C ASP A 3 0.92 20.63 -40.46
N GLY A 4 1.25 20.54 -39.21
CA GLY A 4 1.73 19.28 -38.57
C GLY A 4 0.51 18.57 -37.98
N THR A 5 -0.15 17.75 -38.79
CA THR A 5 -1.10 16.76 -38.27
C THR A 5 -0.31 15.69 -37.52
N SER A 6 -0.44 15.70 -36.22
CA SER A 6 -0.01 14.57 -35.36
C SER A 6 -0.98 13.40 -35.67
N ASP A 7 -0.47 12.43 -36.43
CA ASP A 7 -1.19 11.20 -36.75
C ASP A 7 -1.18 10.34 -35.50
N ALA A 8 -2.32 10.23 -34.82
CA ALA A 8 -2.49 9.26 -33.74
C ALA A 8 -2.55 7.86 -34.35
N PRO A 9 -1.92 6.84 -33.73
CA PRO A 9 -1.93 5.48 -34.24
C PRO A 9 -3.38 4.99 -34.41
N SER A 10 -3.62 4.25 -35.50
CA SER A 10 -4.94 3.65 -35.74
C SER A 10 -5.23 2.51 -34.75
N ASP A 11 -6.51 2.17 -34.57
CA ASP A 11 -6.89 1.05 -33.72
C ASP A 11 -6.22 -0.26 -34.18
N ASP A 12 -6.03 -0.44 -35.49
CA ASP A 12 -5.33 -1.61 -36.06
C ASP A 12 -3.83 -1.60 -35.72
N ASP A 13 -3.17 -0.43 -35.70
CA ASP A 13 -1.78 -0.31 -35.28
C ASP A 13 -1.62 -0.62 -33.78
N LEU A 14 -2.56 -0.18 -32.95
CA LEU A 14 -2.57 -0.47 -31.52
C LEU A 14 -2.80 -1.97 -31.25
N ILE A 15 -3.66 -2.61 -32.01
CA ILE A 15 -3.92 -4.07 -31.90
C ILE A 15 -2.65 -4.84 -32.27
N ALA A 16 -2.00 -4.46 -33.37
CA ALA A 16 -0.74 -5.10 -33.80
C ALA A 16 0.37 -4.94 -32.75
N GLU A 17 0.53 -3.75 -32.16
CA GLU A 17 1.50 -3.49 -31.11
C GLU A 17 1.21 -4.33 -29.85
N VAL A 18 -0.05 -4.47 -29.44
CA VAL A 18 -0.45 -5.31 -28.31
C VAL A 18 -0.15 -6.79 -28.57
N GLU A 19 -0.34 -7.29 -29.79
CA GLU A 19 -0.02 -8.67 -30.16
C GLU A 19 1.50 -8.91 -30.15
N GLU A 20 2.30 -7.96 -30.62
CA GLU A 20 3.75 -8.04 -30.61
C GLU A 20 4.28 -8.03 -29.16
N LEU A 21 3.76 -7.14 -28.31
CA LEU A 21 4.13 -7.07 -26.89
C LEU A 21 3.74 -8.36 -26.13
N ARG A 22 2.61 -8.96 -26.45
CA ARG A 22 2.22 -10.26 -25.88
C ARG A 22 3.14 -11.40 -26.31
N ALA A 23 3.53 -11.43 -27.58
CA ALA A 23 4.46 -12.42 -28.10
C ALA A 23 5.85 -12.28 -27.47
N GLU A 24 6.34 -11.05 -27.32
CA GLU A 24 7.62 -10.79 -26.66
C GLU A 24 7.57 -11.13 -25.16
N ASN A 25 6.44 -10.83 -24.49
CA ASN A 25 6.25 -11.20 -23.08
C ASN A 25 6.28 -12.73 -22.92
N ALA A 26 5.60 -13.48 -23.79
CA ALA A 26 5.63 -14.94 -23.79
C ALA A 26 7.06 -15.46 -24.03
N ARG A 27 7.79 -14.87 -24.98
CA ARG A 27 9.18 -15.23 -25.26
C ARG A 27 10.10 -14.98 -24.06
N LEU A 28 9.96 -13.83 -23.41
CA LEU A 28 10.73 -13.46 -22.23
C LEU A 28 10.40 -14.37 -21.03
N ARG A 29 9.13 -14.74 -20.85
CA ARG A 29 8.71 -15.70 -19.81
C ARG A 29 9.33 -17.07 -20.03
N GLY A 30 9.36 -17.56 -21.28
CA GLY A 30 10.03 -18.82 -21.62
C GLY A 30 11.54 -18.77 -21.35
N LEU A 31 12.22 -17.66 -21.70
CA LEU A 31 13.65 -17.48 -21.43
C LEU A 31 13.97 -17.41 -19.92
N LEU A 32 13.05 -16.88 -19.11
CA LEU A 32 13.18 -16.77 -17.66
C LEU A 32 12.72 -18.06 -16.94
N GLY A 33 12.27 -19.09 -17.65
CA GLY A 33 11.76 -20.33 -17.06
C GLY A 33 10.47 -20.14 -16.27
N LEU A 34 9.71 -19.09 -16.55
CA LEU A 34 8.46 -18.79 -15.86
C LEU A 34 7.28 -19.62 -16.37
N ASP A 35 7.43 -20.30 -17.50
CA ASP A 35 6.42 -21.15 -18.11
C ASP A 35 6.60 -22.64 -17.79
N GLU A 36 7.74 -23.04 -17.22
CA GLU A 36 8.00 -24.40 -16.79
C GLU A 36 7.87 -24.53 -15.27
N ARG A 37 6.63 -24.52 -14.78
CA ARG A 37 6.30 -25.28 -13.58
C ARG A 37 5.74 -26.60 -14.03
N PRO A 38 6.34 -27.76 -13.66
CA PRO A 38 5.65 -29.02 -13.77
C PRO A 38 4.32 -28.89 -13.02
N ASP A 39 3.26 -29.33 -13.63
CA ASP A 39 1.95 -29.50 -13.01
C ASP A 39 2.08 -30.62 -11.96
N ASP A 40 2.50 -30.29 -10.76
CA ASP A 40 2.52 -31.16 -9.59
C ASP A 40 1.19 -31.09 -8.82
N GLY A 41 0.09 -30.86 -9.53
CA GLY A 41 -1.26 -31.06 -9.00
C GLY A 41 -1.66 -30.15 -7.84
N HIS A 42 -0.85 -29.13 -7.53
CA HIS A 42 -1.13 -28.12 -6.54
C HIS A 42 -1.19 -26.75 -7.22
N THR A 43 -2.25 -26.53 -7.99
CA THR A 43 -2.79 -25.17 -8.17
C THR A 43 -3.16 -24.66 -6.77
N ARG A 44 -2.17 -24.20 -6.04
CA ARG A 44 -2.43 -23.26 -4.97
C ARG A 44 -2.83 -21.96 -5.67
N ALA A 45 -4.12 -21.86 -5.97
CA ALA A 45 -4.76 -20.58 -6.00
C ALA A 45 -4.25 -19.86 -4.74
N TRP A 46 -3.92 -18.57 -4.86
CA TRP A 46 -3.78 -17.68 -3.73
C TRP A 46 -5.08 -17.76 -2.92
N ALA A 47 -5.16 -18.73 -2.04
CA ALA A 47 -6.08 -18.79 -0.93
C ALA A 47 -5.19 -18.84 0.31
N PRO A 48 -5.36 -17.95 1.29
CA PRO A 48 -4.70 -18.11 2.57
C PRO A 48 -5.00 -19.53 3.07
N THR A 49 -3.96 -20.29 3.39
CA THR A 49 -4.12 -21.59 4.01
C THR A 49 -4.92 -21.35 5.28
N LEU A 50 -6.16 -21.85 5.29
CA LEU A 50 -7.00 -21.88 6.48
C LEU A 50 -6.26 -22.70 7.54
N LEU A 51 -5.52 -22.01 8.39
CA LEU A 51 -5.17 -22.51 9.70
C LEU A 51 -6.48 -22.53 10.49
N THR A 52 -6.78 -23.67 11.08
CA THR A 52 -7.86 -24.00 12.02
C THR A 52 -8.60 -22.78 12.57
N GLU A 53 -9.90 -22.70 12.32
CA GLU A 53 -10.79 -21.65 12.76
C GLU A 53 -10.62 -21.31 14.25
N PRO A 54 -10.26 -20.07 14.60
CA PRO A 54 -10.69 -19.50 15.86
C PRO A 54 -12.15 -19.07 15.67
N ALA A 55 -13.00 -19.42 16.61
CA ALA A 55 -14.42 -19.13 16.60
C ALA A 55 -14.69 -17.64 16.32
N ASP A 56 -15.66 -17.40 15.39
CA ASP A 56 -16.40 -16.16 15.22
C ASP A 56 -15.64 -14.94 14.70
N GLN A 57 -14.82 -15.10 13.64
CA GLN A 57 -14.38 -13.96 12.83
C GLN A 57 -15.44 -13.68 11.78
N THR A 58 -16.21 -12.62 11.95
CA THR A 58 -17.11 -12.09 10.94
C THR A 58 -16.28 -11.69 9.72
N ASN A 59 -16.35 -12.48 8.64
CA ASN A 59 -15.74 -12.14 7.37
C ASN A 59 -16.32 -10.82 6.87
N VAL A 60 -15.52 -9.77 6.89
CA VAL A 60 -15.94 -8.45 6.41
C VAL A 60 -15.76 -8.39 4.91
N ASP A 61 -16.80 -7.99 4.18
CA ASP A 61 -16.83 -7.85 2.73
C ASP A 61 -17.46 -6.52 2.29
N ALA A 62 -17.66 -6.35 0.98
CA ALA A 62 -18.28 -5.14 0.43
C ALA A 62 -19.70 -4.90 0.96
N SER A 63 -20.46 -5.95 1.32
CA SER A 63 -21.82 -5.89 1.83
C SER A 63 -21.92 -5.65 3.35
N SER A 64 -20.82 -5.84 4.08
CA SER A 64 -20.75 -5.70 5.54
C SER A 64 -21.06 -4.28 6.02
N THR A 65 -21.50 -4.16 7.27
CA THR A 65 -21.87 -2.87 7.84
C THR A 65 -20.70 -1.89 7.96
N ALA A 66 -20.99 -0.61 8.08
CA ALA A 66 -19.96 0.40 8.32
C ALA A 66 -19.19 0.15 9.63
N ALA A 67 -19.88 -0.38 10.65
CA ALA A 67 -19.27 -0.71 11.94
C ALA A 67 -18.24 -1.84 11.79
N ASP A 68 -18.56 -2.91 11.06
CA ASP A 68 -17.65 -4.03 10.82
C ASP A 68 -16.42 -3.58 10.03
N LYS A 69 -16.62 -2.76 9.00
CA LYS A 69 -15.54 -2.17 8.20
C LYS A 69 -14.62 -1.25 9.02
N LEU A 70 -15.19 -0.47 9.93
CA LEU A 70 -14.41 0.36 10.85
C LEU A 70 -13.62 -0.48 11.85
N ALA A 71 -14.22 -1.53 12.41
CA ALA A 71 -13.52 -2.46 13.30
C ALA A 71 -12.31 -3.11 12.58
N LEU A 72 -12.48 -3.55 11.34
CA LEU A 72 -11.40 -4.10 10.51
C LEU A 72 -10.30 -3.06 10.24
N LEU A 73 -10.66 -1.81 9.91
CA LEU A 73 -9.66 -0.75 9.72
C LEU A 73 -8.87 -0.47 10.99
N TRP A 74 -9.52 -0.44 12.15
CA TRP A 74 -8.84 -0.27 13.43
C TRP A 74 -7.88 -1.43 13.73
N SER A 75 -8.27 -2.66 13.42
CA SER A 75 -7.40 -3.83 13.66
C SER A 75 -6.15 -3.83 12.80
N LEU A 76 -6.25 -3.46 11.52
CA LEU A 76 -5.14 -3.49 10.58
C LEU A 76 -4.29 -2.22 10.62
N PHE A 77 -4.93 -1.05 10.64
CA PHE A 77 -4.23 0.23 10.58
C PHE A 77 -4.05 0.85 11.97
N GLY A 78 -3.90 0.00 12.99
CA GLY A 78 -3.60 0.38 14.36
C GLY A 78 -2.36 1.24 14.43
N ALA A 79 -2.58 2.55 14.64
CA ALA A 79 -1.58 3.59 14.65
C ALA A 79 -1.77 4.47 15.88
N ARG A 80 -1.10 5.62 15.94
CA ARG A 80 -1.36 6.60 16.98
C ARG A 80 -2.79 7.11 16.88
N THR A 81 -3.50 7.03 18.00
CA THR A 81 -4.91 7.48 18.09
C THR A 81 -5.02 8.94 18.54
N ASP A 82 -3.95 9.51 19.10
CA ASP A 82 -3.92 10.88 19.63
C ASP A 82 -3.64 11.95 18.56
N VAL A 83 -3.27 11.53 17.35
CA VAL A 83 -2.97 12.39 16.21
C VAL A 83 -3.11 11.61 14.90
N TYR A 84 -3.57 12.29 13.86
CA TYR A 84 -3.49 11.82 12.48
C TYR A 84 -2.96 12.95 11.58
N ALA A 85 -2.56 12.61 10.36
CA ALA A 85 -2.15 13.60 9.38
C ALA A 85 -3.30 13.89 8.42
N ARG A 86 -3.42 15.16 8.01
CA ARG A 86 -4.35 15.62 6.98
C ARG A 86 -3.58 16.11 5.78
N ARG A 87 -4.00 15.68 4.59
CA ARG A 87 -3.49 16.25 3.35
C ARG A 87 -4.12 17.62 3.11
N TRP A 88 -3.32 18.57 2.69
CA TRP A 88 -3.78 19.89 2.29
C TRP A 88 -3.31 20.19 0.87
N GLU A 89 -4.12 20.98 0.17
CA GLU A 89 -3.81 21.51 -1.15
C GLU A 89 -4.11 23.01 -1.16
N SER A 90 -3.19 23.76 -1.72
CA SER A 90 -3.33 25.22 -1.83
C SER A 90 -3.73 25.59 -3.24
N ALA A 91 -4.98 26.01 -3.43
CA ALA A 91 -5.49 26.46 -4.73
C ALA A 91 -4.70 27.66 -5.28
N SER A 92 -4.13 28.52 -4.41
CA SER A 92 -3.39 29.71 -4.84
C SER A 92 -1.97 29.44 -5.30
N SER A 93 -1.31 28.40 -4.79
CA SER A 93 0.09 28.10 -5.09
C SER A 93 0.32 26.79 -5.81
N GLY A 94 -0.72 25.97 -5.99
CA GLY A 94 -0.64 24.61 -6.54
C GLY A 94 0.14 23.63 -5.63
N LYS A 95 0.58 24.07 -4.45
CA LYS A 95 1.34 23.22 -3.53
C LYS A 95 0.40 22.33 -2.73
N SER A 96 0.87 21.15 -2.43
CA SER A 96 0.18 20.22 -1.54
C SER A 96 1.18 19.60 -0.56
N GLY A 97 0.66 19.07 0.53
CA GLY A 97 1.51 18.45 1.55
C GLY A 97 0.68 17.82 2.66
N TRP A 98 1.38 17.37 3.68
CA TRP A 98 0.79 16.75 4.85
C TRP A 98 1.10 17.59 6.10
N SER A 99 0.17 17.64 7.01
CA SER A 99 0.37 18.24 8.34
C SER A 99 -0.40 17.46 9.38
N PRO A 100 0.08 17.40 10.63
CA PRO A 100 -0.74 16.90 11.73
C PRO A 100 -2.06 17.66 11.81
N ALA A 101 -3.16 16.95 12.02
CA ALA A 101 -4.47 17.56 12.21
C ALA A 101 -4.52 18.30 13.55
N THR A 102 -4.96 19.56 13.55
CA THR A 102 -4.97 20.41 14.72
C THR A 102 -6.29 21.15 14.87
N LYS A 103 -6.68 21.47 16.10
CA LYS A 103 -7.83 22.36 16.37
C LYS A 103 -7.51 23.80 15.98
N ASP A 104 -6.28 24.22 16.25
CA ASP A 104 -5.84 25.60 15.98
C ASP A 104 -5.33 25.72 14.54
N ARG A 105 -5.63 26.84 13.91
CA ARG A 105 -5.06 27.14 12.60
C ARG A 105 -3.53 27.21 12.72
N TRP A 106 -2.83 26.49 11.83
CA TRP A 106 -1.37 26.51 11.80
C TRP A 106 -0.85 27.92 11.53
N THR A 107 0.04 28.41 12.41
CA THR A 107 0.65 29.72 12.26
C THR A 107 2.17 29.54 12.29
N LYS A 108 2.87 30.11 11.30
CA LYS A 108 4.33 30.02 11.18
C LYS A 108 5.00 30.50 12.48
N GLY A 109 5.88 29.66 13.05
CA GLY A 109 6.62 29.97 14.28
C GLY A 109 5.88 29.72 15.60
N ARG A 110 4.62 29.25 15.54
CA ARG A 110 3.86 28.86 16.73
C ARG A 110 3.34 27.44 16.58
N PRO A 111 3.89 26.45 17.31
CA PRO A 111 3.39 25.09 17.26
C PRO A 111 1.92 25.06 17.72
N PRO A 112 1.09 24.19 17.14
CA PRO A 112 -0.29 24.01 17.56
C PRO A 112 -0.33 23.53 19.02
N ARG A 113 -1.31 24.01 19.79
CA ARG A 113 -1.47 23.65 21.21
C ARG A 113 -2.13 22.29 21.40
N SER A 114 -2.90 21.84 20.43
CA SER A 114 -3.63 20.57 20.50
C SER A 114 -3.77 19.93 19.14
N TYR A 115 -3.54 18.63 19.09
CA TYR A 115 -3.77 17.78 17.92
C TYR A 115 -5.18 17.17 17.98
N LEU A 116 -5.71 16.79 16.83
CA LEU A 116 -6.97 16.10 16.73
C LEU A 116 -6.73 14.60 16.77
N PRO A 117 -7.52 13.86 17.57
CA PRO A 117 -7.43 12.40 17.62
C PRO A 117 -7.94 11.77 16.33
N LEU A 118 -7.43 10.59 16.02
CA LEU A 118 -8.00 9.69 15.02
C LEU A 118 -9.25 9.06 15.62
N THR A 119 -10.39 9.17 14.93
CA THR A 119 -11.69 8.65 15.37
C THR A 119 -12.42 7.96 14.23
N ASP A 120 -13.53 7.29 14.52
CA ASP A 120 -14.40 6.66 13.51
C ASP A 120 -14.86 7.67 12.47
N GLU A 121 -15.22 8.88 12.88
CA GLU A 121 -15.66 9.94 11.96
C GLU A 121 -14.57 10.34 10.99
N VAL A 122 -13.30 10.33 11.42
CA VAL A 122 -12.14 10.62 10.56
C VAL A 122 -11.96 9.50 9.52
N PHE A 123 -12.07 8.23 9.92
CA PHE A 123 -12.07 7.12 8.98
C PHE A 123 -13.24 7.20 7.99
N ILE A 124 -14.44 7.48 8.47
CA ILE A 124 -15.64 7.63 7.63
C ILE A 124 -15.45 8.78 6.61
N SER A 125 -14.94 9.92 7.05
CA SER A 125 -14.63 11.06 6.17
C SER A 125 -13.63 10.69 5.07
N HIS A 126 -12.61 9.92 5.40
CA HIS A 126 -11.64 9.39 4.44
C HIS A 126 -12.27 8.41 3.42
N LEU A 127 -13.04 7.44 3.91
CA LEU A 127 -13.73 6.46 3.07
C LEU A 127 -14.77 7.10 2.14
N ARG A 128 -15.38 8.22 2.54
CA ARG A 128 -16.26 9.02 1.67
C ARG A 128 -15.50 9.84 0.65
N GLY A 129 -14.22 10.12 0.89
CA GLY A 129 -13.40 10.99 0.06
C GLY A 129 -13.49 12.48 0.43
N ASP A 130 -14.08 12.81 1.58
CA ASP A 130 -14.20 14.18 2.09
C ASP A 130 -12.84 14.73 2.56
N GLU A 131 -12.02 13.86 3.18
CA GLU A 131 -10.67 14.18 3.63
C GLU A 131 -9.68 13.07 3.24
N THR A 132 -8.49 13.45 2.80
CA THR A 132 -7.38 12.49 2.66
C THR A 132 -6.56 12.50 3.93
N ILE A 133 -6.52 11.37 4.64
CA ILE A 133 -5.78 11.25 5.88
C ILE A 133 -4.56 10.33 5.75
N GLY A 134 -3.61 10.52 6.65
CA GLY A 134 -2.48 9.63 6.88
C GLY A 134 -2.37 9.29 8.36
N ILE A 135 -1.79 8.15 8.63
CA ILE A 135 -1.57 7.63 9.97
C ILE A 135 -0.09 7.69 10.35
N TYR A 136 0.20 7.72 11.64
CA TYR A 136 1.55 7.65 12.19
C TYR A 136 1.77 6.25 12.78
N PRO A 137 2.46 5.33 12.08
CA PRO A 137 2.61 3.94 12.51
C PRO A 137 3.41 3.75 13.80
N LEU A 138 4.35 4.65 14.08
CA LEU A 138 5.22 4.55 15.26
C LEU A 138 4.46 4.96 16.52
N LEU A 139 4.24 4.02 17.43
CA LEU A 139 3.54 4.20 18.69
C LEU A 139 4.45 4.83 19.76
N ARG A 140 3.85 5.35 20.86
CA ARG A 140 4.59 6.09 21.93
C ARG A 140 5.64 5.27 22.67
N ASN A 141 5.55 3.96 22.61
CA ASN A 141 6.47 2.99 23.24
C ASN A 141 7.46 2.38 22.23
N ASP A 142 7.72 3.07 21.11
CA ASP A 142 8.64 2.65 20.06
C ASP A 142 8.26 1.30 19.41
N THR A 143 6.95 0.98 19.40
CA THR A 143 6.40 -0.18 18.71
C THR A 143 5.58 0.24 17.48
N CYS A 144 5.20 -0.72 16.65
CA CYS A 144 4.28 -0.55 15.53
C CYS A 144 3.42 -1.79 15.33
N ALA A 145 2.17 -1.61 14.90
CA ALA A 145 1.25 -2.69 14.55
C ALA A 145 1.31 -3.07 13.07
N LEU A 146 2.04 -2.30 12.27
CA LEU A 146 2.23 -2.54 10.84
C LEU A 146 3.60 -2.06 10.38
N LEU A 147 4.05 -2.62 9.26
CA LEU A 147 5.18 -2.13 8.48
C LEU A 147 4.71 -1.95 7.04
N ALA A 148 4.99 -0.80 6.44
CA ALA A 148 4.78 -0.61 5.02
C ALA A 148 6.10 -0.28 4.32
N CYS A 149 6.31 -0.87 3.14
CA CYS A 149 7.44 -0.59 2.27
C CYS A 149 6.94 0.24 1.08
N ASP A 150 7.53 1.39 0.85
CA ASP A 150 7.13 2.36 -0.17
C ASP A 150 8.01 2.24 -1.42
N PHE A 151 7.36 2.11 -2.57
CA PHE A 151 7.98 2.05 -3.89
C PHE A 151 7.40 3.15 -4.77
N ASP A 152 8.24 4.09 -5.17
CA ASP A 152 7.86 5.26 -5.97
C ASP A 152 8.64 5.30 -7.28
N LYS A 153 7.97 5.73 -8.37
CA LYS A 153 8.57 6.00 -9.69
C LYS A 153 9.14 4.77 -10.41
N GLY A 154 9.56 4.97 -11.66
CA GLY A 154 10.32 4.01 -12.45
C GLY A 154 9.75 2.58 -12.42
N THR A 155 10.47 1.69 -11.80
CA THR A 155 10.21 0.25 -11.76
C THR A 155 9.33 -0.20 -10.59
N TRP A 156 8.57 0.71 -9.95
CA TRP A 156 7.79 0.44 -8.74
C TRP A 156 6.97 -0.86 -8.77
N ALA A 157 6.37 -1.18 -9.93
CA ALA A 157 5.54 -2.38 -10.06
C ALA A 157 6.39 -3.66 -9.94
N LEU A 158 7.53 -3.72 -10.63
CA LEU A 158 8.42 -4.87 -10.58
C LEU A 158 9.09 -5.00 -9.21
N ASP A 159 9.52 -3.88 -8.64
CA ASP A 159 10.22 -3.85 -7.36
C ASP A 159 9.29 -4.24 -6.20
N SER A 160 8.05 -3.72 -6.20
CA SER A 160 7.05 -4.08 -5.20
C SER A 160 6.63 -5.55 -5.29
N LEU A 161 6.50 -6.10 -6.50
CA LEU A 161 6.24 -7.53 -6.72
C LEU A 161 7.42 -8.41 -6.25
N ALA A 162 8.67 -7.98 -6.50
CA ALA A 162 9.84 -8.71 -6.00
C ALA A 162 9.89 -8.74 -4.47
N TYR A 163 9.54 -7.63 -3.81
CA TYR A 163 9.45 -7.57 -2.37
C TYR A 163 8.30 -8.42 -1.82
N LEU A 164 7.14 -8.36 -2.46
CA LEU A 164 5.98 -9.19 -2.10
C LEU A 164 6.31 -10.69 -2.22
N ASP A 165 7.04 -11.08 -3.28
CA ASP A 165 7.50 -12.45 -3.48
C ASP A 165 8.50 -12.89 -2.38
N ALA A 166 9.39 -12.01 -1.93
CA ALA A 166 10.26 -12.27 -0.78
C ALA A 166 9.45 -12.46 0.51
N CYS A 167 8.43 -11.64 0.76
CA CYS A 167 7.49 -11.85 1.87
C CYS A 167 6.85 -13.23 1.79
N HIS A 168 6.36 -13.61 0.62
CA HIS A 168 5.67 -14.88 0.39
C HIS A 168 6.59 -16.11 0.63
N ARG A 169 7.83 -16.08 0.10
CA ARG A 169 8.81 -17.15 0.34
C ARG A 169 9.14 -17.35 1.81
N ASN A 170 9.03 -16.29 2.60
CA ASN A 170 9.28 -16.33 4.05
C ASN A 170 7.98 -16.52 4.87
N ALA A 171 6.87 -16.86 4.25
CA ALA A 171 5.55 -17.02 4.88
C ALA A 171 5.13 -15.76 5.70
N VAL A 172 5.49 -14.57 5.23
CA VAL A 172 5.07 -13.29 5.79
C VAL A 172 3.87 -12.79 4.98
N PRO A 173 2.66 -12.75 5.56
CA PRO A 173 1.49 -12.19 4.89
C PRO A 173 1.71 -10.71 4.57
N ALA A 174 1.46 -10.34 3.32
CA ALA A 174 1.65 -8.96 2.87
C ALA A 174 0.64 -8.57 1.81
N ALA A 175 0.27 -7.30 1.76
CA ALA A 175 -0.73 -6.74 0.87
C ALA A 175 -0.11 -5.69 -0.04
N LEU A 176 -0.35 -5.79 -1.35
CA LEU A 176 0.10 -4.82 -2.34
C LEU A 176 -0.99 -3.77 -2.57
N GLU A 177 -0.68 -2.51 -2.34
CA GLU A 177 -1.57 -1.37 -2.60
C GLU A 177 -0.97 -0.47 -3.69
N ARG A 178 -1.81 -0.03 -4.64
CA ARG A 178 -1.43 1.07 -5.54
C ARG A 178 -1.54 2.39 -4.80
N SER A 179 -0.44 3.12 -4.71
CA SER A 179 -0.37 4.40 -4.00
C SER A 179 -1.32 5.45 -4.58
N ARG A 180 -1.58 6.50 -3.83
CA ARG A 180 -2.47 7.59 -4.23
C ARG A 180 -2.07 8.28 -5.54
N SER A 181 -0.79 8.35 -5.85
CA SER A 181 -0.29 8.94 -7.10
C SER A 181 -0.62 8.12 -8.34
N GLY A 182 -0.91 6.82 -8.17
CA GLY A 182 -1.03 5.84 -9.25
C GLY A 182 0.32 5.36 -9.80
N ASN A 183 1.42 6.03 -9.47
CA ASN A 183 2.77 5.77 -9.98
C ASN A 183 3.70 5.24 -8.87
N GLY A 184 3.17 4.44 -7.97
CA GLY A 184 3.89 3.83 -6.87
C GLY A 184 3.01 2.81 -6.16
N ALA A 185 3.60 2.09 -5.23
CA ALA A 185 2.93 1.09 -4.42
C ALA A 185 3.43 1.10 -2.98
N HIS A 186 2.57 0.65 -2.08
CA HIS A 186 2.96 0.25 -0.74
C HIS A 186 2.77 -1.26 -0.60
N VAL A 187 3.75 -1.94 0.00
CA VAL A 187 3.58 -3.33 0.45
C VAL A 187 3.41 -3.31 1.96
N TRP A 188 2.22 -3.69 2.42
CA TRP A 188 1.81 -3.65 3.82
C TRP A 188 2.00 -5.01 4.47
N ILE A 189 2.56 -5.00 5.68
CA ILE A 189 2.67 -6.16 6.58
C ILE A 189 1.99 -5.76 7.89
N PHE A 190 1.03 -6.55 8.33
CA PHE A 190 0.29 -6.32 9.56
C PHE A 190 0.74 -7.32 10.63
N PHE A 191 0.81 -6.87 11.87
CA PHE A 191 1.21 -7.71 13.01
C PHE A 191 0.01 -7.94 13.93
N ASP A 192 -0.18 -9.17 14.42
CA ASP A 192 -1.26 -9.53 15.34
C ASP A 192 -1.22 -8.71 16.65
N ALA A 193 -0.03 -8.29 17.04
CA ALA A 193 0.20 -7.41 18.17
C ALA A 193 1.34 -6.43 17.87
N PRO A 194 1.37 -5.24 18.49
CA PRO A 194 2.46 -4.30 18.29
C PRO A 194 3.84 -4.90 18.60
N VAL A 195 4.76 -4.78 17.67
CA VAL A 195 6.15 -5.23 17.77
C VAL A 195 7.10 -4.03 17.86
N VAL A 196 8.31 -4.25 18.38
CA VAL A 196 9.35 -3.20 18.44
C VAL A 196 9.67 -2.72 17.03
N ALA A 197 9.62 -1.42 16.79
CA ALA A 197 9.77 -0.83 15.45
C ALA A 197 11.11 -1.17 14.79
N SER A 198 12.20 -1.23 15.56
CA SER A 198 13.51 -1.67 15.05
C SER A 198 13.51 -3.12 14.57
N SER A 199 12.77 -4.02 15.25
CA SER A 199 12.63 -5.41 14.83
C SER A 199 11.83 -5.52 13.53
N ALA A 200 10.70 -4.82 13.42
CA ALA A 200 9.91 -4.74 12.20
C ALA A 200 10.73 -4.25 11.02
N ARG A 201 11.49 -3.18 11.20
CA ARG A 201 12.36 -2.61 10.15
C ARG A 201 13.52 -3.54 9.80
N THR A 202 14.10 -4.25 10.77
CA THR A 202 15.15 -5.24 10.52
C THR A 202 14.62 -6.39 9.66
N MET A 203 13.42 -6.89 9.97
CA MET A 203 12.73 -7.88 9.15
C MET A 203 12.46 -7.35 7.74
N GLY A 204 11.87 -6.16 7.62
CA GLY A 204 11.61 -5.53 6.32
C GLY A 204 12.88 -5.36 5.49
N ALA A 205 13.99 -4.94 6.10
CA ALA A 205 15.27 -4.81 5.41
C ALA A 205 15.88 -6.18 5.02
N ALA A 206 15.62 -7.24 5.76
CA ALA A 206 16.03 -8.59 5.39
C ALA A 206 15.27 -9.07 4.15
N LEU A 207 13.94 -8.89 4.12
CA LEU A 207 13.10 -9.20 2.96
C LEU A 207 13.52 -8.38 1.73
N LEU A 208 13.87 -7.09 1.90
CA LEU A 208 14.34 -6.25 0.81
C LEU A 208 15.65 -6.77 0.22
N ARG A 209 16.61 -7.17 1.07
CA ARG A 209 17.87 -7.78 0.60
C ARG A 209 17.63 -9.10 -0.13
N GLU A 210 16.67 -9.90 0.34
CA GLU A 210 16.32 -11.15 -0.32
C GLU A 210 15.66 -10.90 -1.70
N ALA A 211 14.77 -9.90 -1.80
CA ALA A 211 14.20 -9.48 -3.08
C ALA A 211 15.30 -9.07 -4.07
N MET A 212 16.28 -8.28 -3.63
CA MET A 212 17.44 -7.90 -4.45
C MET A 212 18.29 -9.10 -4.87
N ALA A 213 18.54 -10.04 -3.97
CA ALA A 213 19.35 -11.23 -4.26
C ALA A 213 18.66 -12.18 -5.24
N ALA A 214 17.33 -12.28 -5.18
CA ALA A 214 16.56 -13.16 -6.06
C ALA A 214 16.46 -12.63 -7.50
N ARG A 215 16.65 -11.32 -7.70
CA ARG A 215 16.59 -10.65 -9.00
C ARG A 215 17.78 -9.70 -9.14
N ALA A 216 18.92 -10.25 -9.51
CA ALA A 216 20.17 -9.48 -9.69
C ALA A 216 20.07 -8.31 -10.69
N GLU A 217 19.02 -8.29 -11.51
CA GLU A 217 18.72 -7.25 -12.50
C GLU A 217 17.91 -6.09 -11.93
N LEU A 218 17.28 -6.28 -10.74
CA LEU A 218 16.52 -5.25 -10.06
C LEU A 218 17.41 -4.61 -8.98
N ASP A 219 17.71 -3.34 -9.16
CA ASP A 219 18.41 -2.53 -8.17
C ASP A 219 17.49 -1.95 -7.09
N LEU A 220 16.17 -2.27 -7.18
CA LEU A 220 15.10 -1.70 -6.34
C LEU A 220 15.19 -0.16 -6.27
N ALA A 221 15.49 0.47 -7.40
CA ALA A 221 15.67 1.92 -7.50
C ALA A 221 14.40 2.71 -7.13
N SER A 222 13.24 2.08 -7.15
CA SER A 222 11.98 2.68 -6.74
C SER A 222 11.73 2.61 -5.23
N TYR A 223 12.49 1.82 -4.47
CA TYR A 223 12.36 1.78 -3.01
C TYR A 223 12.67 3.17 -2.42
N ASP A 224 11.74 3.73 -1.66
CA ASP A 224 11.93 5.00 -0.97
C ASP A 224 12.21 4.78 0.52
N ARG A 225 11.30 4.15 1.25
CA ARG A 225 11.45 3.97 2.70
C ARG A 225 10.50 2.94 3.30
N PHE A 226 10.72 2.66 4.58
CA PHE A 226 9.74 1.98 5.41
C PHE A 226 8.89 2.97 6.22
N PHE A 227 7.69 2.51 6.60
CA PHE A 227 6.82 3.15 7.58
C PHE A 227 6.50 2.14 8.71
N PRO A 228 6.98 2.35 9.96
CA PRO A 228 7.79 3.49 10.39
C PRO A 228 9.21 3.48 9.80
N SER A 229 9.79 4.67 9.61
CA SER A 229 11.18 4.83 9.15
C SER A 229 12.17 5.03 10.30
N GLN A 230 11.67 5.20 11.52
CA GLN A 230 12.47 5.40 12.73
C GLN A 230 12.28 4.23 13.69
N ASP A 231 13.33 3.96 14.50
CA ASP A 231 13.31 2.97 15.56
C ASP A 231 12.68 3.52 16.85
N PHE A 232 12.78 4.84 17.05
CA PHE A 232 12.34 5.54 18.25
C PHE A 232 11.55 6.78 17.90
N ILE A 233 10.60 7.16 18.78
CA ILE A 233 9.85 8.39 18.62
C ILE A 233 10.80 9.60 18.76
N PRO A 234 10.80 10.53 17.80
CA PRO A 234 11.54 11.77 17.92
C PRO A 234 11.06 12.58 19.13
N LYS A 235 11.99 13.25 19.86
CA LYS A 235 11.66 14.06 21.05
C LYS A 235 10.57 15.11 20.83
N ALA A 236 10.40 15.60 19.60
CA ALA A 236 9.41 16.60 19.24
C ALA A 236 8.69 16.23 17.92
N GLY A 237 8.05 15.05 17.88
CA GLY A 237 7.37 14.63 16.67
C GLY A 237 6.59 13.34 16.83
N PHE A 238 6.09 12.81 15.71
CA PHE A 238 5.25 11.62 15.64
C PHE A 238 5.88 10.49 14.82
N GLY A 239 7.08 10.69 14.32
CA GLY A 239 7.67 9.86 13.28
C GLY A 239 7.14 10.25 11.88
N ASN A 240 7.42 9.43 10.89
CA ASN A 240 6.88 9.62 9.56
C ASN A 240 5.43 9.10 9.49
N LEU A 241 4.66 9.69 8.58
CA LEU A 241 3.28 9.29 8.30
C LEU A 241 3.22 8.53 6.98
N ILE A 242 2.21 7.68 6.84
CA ILE A 242 1.82 7.06 5.58
C ILE A 242 0.35 7.40 5.28
N ALA A 243 0.03 7.61 3.99
CA ALA A 243 -1.35 7.81 3.56
C ALA A 243 -2.17 6.55 3.84
N LEU A 244 -3.38 6.71 4.35
CA LEU A 244 -4.30 5.59 4.54
C LEU A 244 -4.85 5.13 3.18
N PRO A 245 -4.94 3.83 2.89
CA PRO A 245 -5.59 3.31 1.69
C PRO A 245 -7.11 3.49 1.72
N LEU A 246 -7.77 3.15 0.63
CA LEU A 246 -9.23 3.17 0.45
C LEU A 246 -9.87 4.57 0.54
N HIS A 247 -9.16 5.63 0.15
CA HIS A 247 -9.74 6.97 0.04
C HIS A 247 -10.82 7.00 -1.04
N GLY A 248 -12.07 7.34 -0.65
CA GLY A 248 -13.26 7.12 -1.47
C GLY A 248 -13.26 7.79 -2.86
N ALA A 249 -12.63 8.95 -3.02
CA ALA A 249 -12.49 9.56 -4.34
C ALA A 249 -11.39 8.90 -5.18
N SER A 250 -10.29 8.46 -4.54
CA SER A 250 -9.14 7.85 -5.20
C SER A 250 -9.43 6.42 -5.64
N THR A 251 -10.21 5.65 -4.87
CA THR A 251 -10.60 4.27 -5.23
C THR A 251 -11.35 4.21 -6.54
N LYS A 252 -12.19 5.23 -6.83
CA LYS A 252 -12.91 5.34 -8.11
C LYS A 252 -11.95 5.55 -9.30
N ALA A 253 -10.76 6.09 -9.05
CA ALA A 253 -9.71 6.26 -10.03
C ALA A 253 -8.70 5.10 -10.06
N GLY A 254 -8.97 4.01 -9.33
CA GLY A 254 -8.11 2.83 -9.25
C GLY A 254 -6.81 3.06 -8.45
N THR A 255 -6.78 4.07 -7.57
CA THR A 255 -5.66 4.35 -6.67
C THR A 255 -6.07 4.23 -5.21
N THR A 256 -5.12 4.07 -4.28
CA THR A 256 -5.34 3.73 -2.87
C THR A 256 -6.12 2.42 -2.70
N VAL A 257 -5.91 1.46 -3.60
CA VAL A 257 -6.60 0.16 -3.66
C VAL A 257 -5.59 -0.97 -3.62
N PHE A 258 -5.99 -2.08 -3.01
CA PHE A 258 -5.20 -3.31 -3.03
C PHE A 258 -5.33 -4.01 -4.37
N LEU A 259 -4.22 -4.56 -4.83
CA LEU A 259 -4.08 -5.14 -6.15
C LEU A 259 -3.94 -6.66 -6.08
N ASP A 260 -4.44 -7.31 -7.11
CA ASP A 260 -4.04 -8.67 -7.44
C ASP A 260 -2.60 -8.63 -7.99
N PRO A 261 -1.62 -9.28 -7.33
CA PRO A 261 -0.23 -9.24 -7.76
C PRO A 261 0.02 -9.94 -9.10
N THR A 262 -0.92 -10.77 -9.58
CA THR A 262 -0.79 -11.47 -10.85
C THR A 262 -1.16 -10.57 -12.02
N THR A 263 -2.21 -9.77 -11.86
CA THR A 263 -2.77 -8.92 -12.92
C THR A 263 -2.43 -7.45 -12.76
N MET A 264 -2.00 -7.05 -11.56
CA MET A 264 -1.81 -5.65 -11.15
C MET A 264 -3.10 -4.81 -11.23
N GLU A 265 -4.26 -5.45 -11.29
CA GLU A 265 -5.56 -4.81 -11.28
C GLU A 265 -6.12 -4.71 -9.85
N PRO A 266 -6.99 -3.73 -9.57
CA PRO A 266 -7.65 -3.63 -8.28
C PRO A 266 -8.46 -4.90 -7.97
N LEU A 267 -8.31 -5.42 -6.76
CA LEU A 267 -9.15 -6.50 -6.26
C LEU A 267 -10.62 -6.08 -6.24
N THR A 268 -11.50 -6.99 -6.64
CA THR A 268 -12.94 -6.72 -6.77
C THR A 268 -13.57 -6.38 -5.42
N ASP A 269 -13.21 -7.11 -4.37
CA ASP A 269 -13.65 -6.85 -2.99
C ASP A 269 -12.45 -6.56 -2.09
N GLN A 270 -12.23 -5.27 -1.87
CA GLN A 270 -11.13 -4.77 -1.04
C GLN A 270 -11.30 -5.17 0.43
N TRP A 271 -12.55 -5.27 0.91
CA TRP A 271 -12.85 -5.58 2.29
C TRP A 271 -12.68 -7.07 2.60
N ALA A 272 -13.19 -7.94 1.71
CA ALA A 272 -12.96 -9.37 1.82
C ALA A 272 -11.47 -9.72 1.81
N PHE A 273 -10.68 -9.04 0.96
CA PHE A 273 -9.23 -9.20 0.93
C PHE A 273 -8.59 -8.77 2.25
N LEU A 274 -8.91 -7.58 2.77
CA LEU A 274 -8.36 -7.11 4.05
C LEU A 274 -8.77 -8.00 5.23
N SER A 275 -10.01 -8.50 5.22
CA SER A 275 -10.49 -9.45 6.22
C SER A 275 -9.67 -10.75 6.21
N SER A 276 -9.30 -11.25 5.02
CA SER A 276 -8.49 -12.45 4.89
C SER A 276 -7.04 -12.31 5.37
N ILE A 277 -6.54 -11.07 5.49
CA ILE A 277 -5.20 -10.79 6.03
C ILE A 277 -5.26 -10.60 7.54
N ALA A 278 -6.36 -10.09 8.07
CA ALA A 278 -6.57 -9.87 9.50
C ALA A 278 -6.84 -11.19 10.27
N ALA A 279 -7.14 -12.27 9.56
CA ALA A 279 -7.40 -13.60 10.09
C ALA A 279 -6.11 -14.40 10.29
#